data_1a02e9d80c983662631da560a7e95d1a
#
_entry.id   1a02e9d80c983662631da560a7e95d1a
#
_cell.length_a   1.000
_cell.length_b   1.000
_cell.length_c   1.000
_cell.angle_alpha   90.00
_cell.angle_beta   90.00
_cell.angle_gamma   90.00
#
_symmetry.space_group_name_H-M   'P 1'
#
loop_
_entity.id
_entity.type
_entity.pdbx_description
1 polymer ?
#
loop_
_entity_poly.entity_id
_entity_poly.type
_entity_poly.pdbx_seq_one_letter_code
_entity_poly.pdbx_strand_id
1 'polypeptide(L)'
;MTLRAALLLAAALVFAGCDEAPKPAPKPSADAEKAKGPVSTRPLTPAWPAAAQGKTEQASVSGDLFARNYYVVLDASGSMTEKACSGDLPKIEAARNALAAFAESLPADANLGLQVFDARGVREQIALSAGNRDKFKSVLASVRAGGGTPLQTAIAQAYARLEQQGARQLGYGEYHLVVVTDGEASDGQDPTNTVKFILDRSPVVLHTIGFCIGPKHSLNQPGRTIYNAADNPQQLRQHLSDVLAEAPSFSVTGFK
;
A
#
# COMPACT_ATOMS: atom_id res chain seq x y z
N MET A 1 -58.72 6.93 -45.96
CA MET A 1 -59.72 5.87 -45.71
C MET A 1 -59.05 4.94 -44.71
N THR A 2 -59.45 4.73 -43.51
CA THR A 2 -60.68 4.88 -42.76
C THR A 2 -60.33 5.13 -41.27
N LEU A 3 -60.92 6.12 -40.80
CA LEU A 3 -61.34 6.51 -39.49
C LEU A 3 -61.87 5.33 -38.65
N ARG A 4 -61.47 5.16 -37.39
CA ARG A 4 -62.35 4.67 -36.34
C ARG A 4 -61.90 5.23 -34.98
N ALA A 5 -62.80 5.98 -34.46
CA ALA A 5 -62.92 6.49 -33.09
C ALA A 5 -63.33 5.37 -32.11
N ALA A 6 -62.98 5.53 -30.84
CA ALA A 6 -63.79 5.11 -29.69
C ALA A 6 -62.98 5.30 -28.42
N LEU A 7 -63.48 5.95 -27.60
CA LEU A 7 -64.43 5.88 -26.49
C LEU A 7 -63.65 5.96 -25.15
N LEU A 8 -63.75 7.15 -24.57
CA LEU A 8 -63.36 7.46 -23.18
C LEU A 8 -64.39 6.78 -22.24
N LEU A 9 -63.92 5.99 -21.29
CA LEU A 9 -64.70 5.56 -20.14
C LEU A 9 -64.02 6.13 -18.88
N ALA A 10 -64.66 7.16 -18.30
CA ALA A 10 -64.27 7.71 -17.02
C ALA A 10 -64.86 6.84 -15.90
N ALA A 11 -64.01 6.20 -15.11
CA ALA A 11 -64.43 5.55 -13.87
C ALA A 11 -64.03 6.45 -12.69
N ALA A 12 -65.04 7.04 -12.05
CA ALA A 12 -64.89 7.77 -10.80
C ALA A 12 -64.72 6.76 -9.65
N LEU A 13 -63.54 6.74 -9.04
CA LEU A 13 -63.29 6.02 -7.79
C LEU A 13 -63.50 6.98 -6.62
N VAL A 14 -64.55 6.71 -5.87
CA VAL A 14 -64.84 7.34 -4.58
C VAL A 14 -63.87 6.78 -3.53
N PHE A 15 -62.98 7.61 -3.03
CA PHE A 15 -62.18 7.27 -1.86
C PHE A 15 -63.01 7.58 -0.60
N ALA A 16 -63.46 6.54 0.09
CA ALA A 16 -63.92 6.64 1.46
C ALA A 16 -62.71 6.75 2.37
N GLY A 17 -62.45 7.89 2.94
CA GLY A 17 -61.43 8.09 3.95
C GLY A 17 -61.85 7.43 5.25
N CYS A 18 -61.04 6.47 5.72
CA CYS A 18 -61.08 6.03 7.11
C CYS A 18 -60.00 6.84 7.86
N ASP A 19 -60.45 7.75 8.69
CA ASP A 19 -59.64 8.47 9.67
C ASP A 19 -59.29 7.49 10.78
N GLU A 20 -58.10 6.86 10.68
CA GLU A 20 -57.56 6.04 11.75
C GLU A 20 -56.57 6.89 12.55
N ALA A 21 -56.92 7.22 13.78
CA ALA A 21 -56.09 7.97 14.70
C ALA A 21 -54.76 7.27 14.94
N PRO A 22 -53.61 8.00 15.00
CA PRO A 22 -52.28 7.38 15.19
C PRO A 22 -52.22 6.65 16.54
N LYS A 23 -51.88 5.37 16.48
CA LYS A 23 -51.61 4.57 17.66
C LYS A 23 -50.46 5.20 18.46
N PRO A 24 -50.58 5.31 19.81
CA PRO A 24 -49.49 5.80 20.63
C PRO A 24 -48.28 4.85 20.52
N ALA A 25 -47.10 5.44 20.40
CA ALA A 25 -45.84 4.72 20.34
C ALA A 25 -45.66 3.80 21.58
N PRO A 26 -45.17 2.58 21.43
CA PRO A 26 -44.93 1.67 22.54
C PRO A 26 -43.94 2.30 23.52
N LYS A 27 -44.30 2.33 24.81
CA LYS A 27 -43.36 2.72 25.87
C LYS A 27 -42.15 1.78 25.86
N PRO A 28 -40.93 2.30 26.03
CA PRO A 28 -39.74 1.45 26.10
C PRO A 28 -39.93 0.48 27.26
N SER A 29 -39.74 -0.82 26.96
CA SER A 29 -39.77 -1.87 27.97
C SER A 29 -38.56 -1.71 28.91
N ALA A 30 -38.76 -1.97 30.19
CA ALA A 30 -37.74 -1.88 31.25
C ALA A 30 -36.55 -2.82 31.04
N ASP A 31 -36.58 -3.69 30.01
CA ASP A 31 -35.49 -4.61 29.66
C ASP A 31 -34.43 -3.99 28.74
N ALA A 32 -34.67 -2.78 28.18
CA ALA A 32 -33.69 -2.10 27.32
C ALA A 32 -32.56 -1.40 28.12
N GLU A 33 -32.69 -1.30 29.45
CA GLU A 33 -31.73 -0.59 30.30
C GLU A 33 -30.61 -1.50 30.87
N LYS A 34 -30.70 -2.82 30.67
CA LYS A 34 -29.67 -3.78 31.13
C LYS A 34 -28.56 -4.11 30.12
N ALA A 35 -28.58 -3.53 28.92
CA ALA A 35 -27.59 -3.78 27.88
C ALA A 35 -26.40 -2.79 27.87
N LYS A 36 -26.25 -1.96 28.91
CA LYS A 36 -25.03 -1.13 29.10
C LYS A 36 -24.00 -1.91 29.92
N GLY A 37 -23.47 -2.98 29.35
CA GLY A 37 -22.17 -3.48 29.78
C GLY A 37 -21.11 -2.39 29.55
N PRO A 38 -20.01 -2.36 30.32
CA PRO A 38 -18.97 -1.37 30.14
C PRO A 38 -18.51 -1.42 28.66
N VAL A 39 -18.67 -0.31 27.95
CA VAL A 39 -18.13 -0.15 26.60
C VAL A 39 -16.62 -0.41 26.73
N SER A 40 -16.15 -1.49 26.11
CA SER A 40 -14.73 -1.79 26.08
C SER A 40 -14.01 -0.63 25.41
N THR A 41 -13.31 0.16 26.20
CA THR A 41 -12.44 1.25 25.69
C THR A 41 -11.13 0.73 25.14
N ARG A 42 -10.98 -0.61 25.03
CA ARG A 42 -9.80 -1.20 24.44
C ARG A 42 -9.79 -0.87 22.95
N PRO A 43 -8.77 -0.18 22.40
CA PRO A 43 -8.66 0.06 20.97
C PRO A 43 -8.75 -1.29 20.26
N LEU A 44 -9.64 -1.41 19.26
CA LEU A 44 -9.85 -2.64 18.48
C LEU A 44 -8.64 -2.98 17.61
N THR A 45 -7.76 -2.00 17.37
CA THR A 45 -6.49 -2.15 16.68
C THR A 45 -5.36 -1.51 17.48
N PRO A 46 -4.17 -2.14 17.57
CA PRO A 46 -3.01 -1.46 18.13
C PRO A 46 -2.79 -0.15 17.39
N ALA A 47 -2.54 0.95 18.12
CA ALA A 47 -2.17 2.21 17.49
C ALA A 47 -0.89 2.01 16.66
N TRP A 48 -0.86 2.58 15.45
CA TRP A 48 0.35 2.63 14.64
C TRP A 48 0.96 4.04 14.72
N PRO A 49 2.25 4.18 14.81
CA PRO A 49 3.26 3.14 14.98
C PRO A 49 3.09 2.44 16.33
N ALA A 50 3.46 1.14 16.41
CA ALA A 50 3.41 0.44 17.68
C ALA A 50 4.25 1.24 18.69
N ALA A 51 3.63 1.62 19.81
CA ALA A 51 4.34 2.28 20.89
C ALA A 51 5.55 1.43 21.25
N ALA A 52 6.73 2.02 21.24
CA ALA A 52 7.98 1.33 21.57
C ALA A 52 7.81 0.64 22.92
N GLN A 53 7.58 -0.65 22.90
CA GLN A 53 7.51 -1.44 24.12
C GLN A 53 8.92 -1.52 24.72
N GLY A 54 9.18 -0.62 25.67
CA GLY A 54 10.26 -0.74 26.65
C GLY A 54 11.67 -0.82 26.09
N LYS A 55 12.21 0.24 25.67
CA LYS A 55 13.57 0.81 25.61
C LYS A 55 13.58 1.87 24.52
N THR A 56 13.00 2.98 24.83
CA THR A 56 13.04 4.13 23.96
C THR A 56 14.35 4.85 24.22
N GLU A 57 15.36 4.64 23.40
CA GLU A 57 16.01 5.83 22.88
C GLU A 57 14.89 6.65 22.26
N GLN A 58 14.58 7.77 22.86
CA GLN A 58 13.57 8.70 22.36
C GLN A 58 13.94 9.03 20.93
N ALA A 59 13.27 8.37 19.96
CA ALA A 59 13.47 8.66 18.57
C ALA A 59 13.16 10.15 18.40
N SER A 60 14.15 10.95 18.07
CA SER A 60 13.96 12.38 17.90
C SER A 60 12.83 12.59 16.88
N VAL A 61 11.86 13.42 17.26
CA VAL A 61 10.73 13.77 16.39
C VAL A 61 11.27 14.32 15.07
N SER A 62 10.69 13.90 13.95
CA SER A 62 11.05 14.39 12.62
C SER A 62 10.75 15.89 12.50
N GLY A 63 11.61 16.64 11.82
CA GLY A 63 11.35 18.04 11.50
C GLY A 63 10.16 18.24 10.55
N ASP A 64 9.82 17.20 9.76
CA ASP A 64 8.62 17.15 8.93
C ASP A 64 7.80 15.91 9.30
N LEU A 65 6.64 16.14 9.93
CA LEU A 65 5.74 15.09 10.36
C LEU A 65 4.93 14.51 9.20
N PHE A 66 4.74 15.26 8.12
CA PHE A 66 3.90 14.90 6.98
C PHE A 66 4.69 14.40 5.77
N ALA A 67 6.01 14.28 5.91
CA ALA A 67 6.86 13.83 4.82
C ALA A 67 6.40 12.47 4.29
N ARG A 68 6.48 12.33 2.96
CA ARG A 68 6.23 11.07 2.25
C ARG A 68 7.47 10.18 2.33
N ASN A 69 7.24 8.90 2.60
CA ASN A 69 8.30 7.94 2.84
C ASN A 69 8.20 6.80 1.82
N TYR A 70 9.21 6.64 0.99
CA TYR A 70 9.32 5.57 0.00
C TYR A 70 10.48 4.65 0.39
N TYR A 71 10.14 3.44 0.83
CA TYR A 71 11.15 2.44 1.14
C TYR A 71 11.12 1.34 0.08
N VAL A 72 12.20 1.25 -0.69
CA VAL A 72 12.31 0.34 -1.82
C VAL A 72 12.99 -0.95 -1.38
N VAL A 73 12.40 -2.09 -1.74
CA VAL A 73 13.00 -3.42 -1.67
C VAL A 73 13.28 -3.88 -3.09
N LEU A 74 14.55 -4.02 -3.42
CA LEU A 74 15.00 -4.54 -4.71
C LEU A 74 15.44 -5.99 -4.57
N ASP A 75 14.76 -6.84 -5.32
CA ASP A 75 15.22 -8.20 -5.60
C ASP A 75 16.46 -8.15 -6.47
N ALA A 76 17.54 -8.71 -5.96
CA ALA A 76 18.75 -8.99 -6.71
C ALA A 76 19.14 -10.47 -6.53
N SER A 77 18.14 -11.38 -6.56
CA SER A 77 18.35 -12.83 -6.59
C SER A 77 19.00 -13.30 -7.88
N GLY A 78 19.33 -14.59 -7.95
CA GLY A 78 20.00 -15.17 -9.11
C GLY A 78 19.21 -15.04 -10.42
N SER A 79 17.88 -15.16 -10.39
CA SER A 79 16.98 -15.01 -11.56
C SER A 79 17.05 -13.63 -12.20
N MET A 80 17.41 -12.61 -11.44
CA MET A 80 17.60 -11.24 -11.97
C MET A 80 18.80 -11.10 -12.91
N THR A 81 19.65 -12.12 -13.05
CA THR A 81 20.71 -12.17 -14.08
C THR A 81 20.18 -12.50 -15.47
N GLU A 82 18.97 -13.07 -15.56
CA GLU A 82 18.36 -13.48 -16.81
C GLU A 82 17.92 -12.28 -17.64
N LYS A 83 17.73 -12.52 -18.96
CA LYS A 83 17.23 -11.51 -19.91
C LYS A 83 15.78 -11.69 -20.30
N ALA A 84 15.05 -12.63 -19.67
CA ALA A 84 13.66 -12.85 -19.97
C ALA A 84 12.86 -11.54 -19.86
N CYS A 85 12.03 -11.23 -20.86
CA CYS A 85 11.19 -10.04 -21.02
C CYS A 85 11.86 -8.67 -20.79
N SER A 86 13.18 -8.62 -20.50
CA SER A 86 13.92 -7.37 -20.25
C SER A 86 14.69 -6.85 -21.48
N GLY A 87 14.47 -7.46 -22.65
CA GLY A 87 15.17 -7.12 -23.88
C GLY A 87 16.60 -7.61 -23.90
N ASP A 88 17.54 -6.78 -24.30
CA ASP A 88 18.95 -7.15 -24.39
C ASP A 88 19.70 -7.07 -23.05
N LEU A 89 19.09 -6.47 -22.03
CA LEU A 89 19.71 -6.28 -20.72
C LEU A 89 19.27 -7.37 -19.73
N PRO A 90 20.11 -7.75 -18.77
CA PRO A 90 19.65 -8.52 -17.60
C PRO A 90 18.53 -7.79 -16.85
N LYS A 91 17.62 -8.54 -16.24
CA LYS A 91 16.50 -7.97 -15.46
C LYS A 91 16.98 -7.00 -14.38
N ILE A 92 18.10 -7.29 -13.70
CA ILE A 92 18.67 -6.39 -12.70
C ILE A 92 19.05 -5.03 -13.28
N GLU A 93 19.54 -4.97 -14.51
CA GLU A 93 19.88 -3.69 -15.16
C GLU A 93 18.63 -2.90 -15.54
N ALA A 94 17.61 -3.58 -16.07
CA ALA A 94 16.33 -2.95 -16.34
C ALA A 94 15.69 -2.40 -15.06
N ALA A 95 15.73 -3.16 -13.95
CA ALA A 95 15.22 -2.73 -12.65
C ALA A 95 16.01 -1.54 -12.08
N ARG A 96 17.34 -1.55 -12.16
CA ARG A 96 18.18 -0.41 -11.74
C ARG A 96 17.84 0.87 -12.51
N ASN A 97 17.70 0.76 -13.83
CA ASN A 97 17.35 1.91 -14.68
C ASN A 97 15.97 2.46 -14.36
N ALA A 98 14.99 1.58 -14.14
CA ALA A 98 13.62 1.98 -13.80
C ALA A 98 13.56 2.63 -12.41
N LEU A 99 14.25 2.07 -11.41
CA LEU A 99 14.33 2.63 -10.06
C LEU A 99 15.12 3.95 -10.00
N ALA A 100 16.14 4.13 -10.85
CA ALA A 100 16.83 5.42 -10.96
C ALA A 100 15.90 6.51 -11.48
N ALA A 101 15.07 6.22 -12.50
CA ALA A 101 14.06 7.13 -13.01
C ALA A 101 12.96 7.40 -11.96
N PHE A 102 12.53 6.39 -11.23
CA PHE A 102 11.60 6.54 -10.11
C PHE A 102 12.13 7.52 -9.05
N ALA A 103 13.38 7.37 -8.63
CA ALA A 103 14.02 8.26 -7.67
C ALA A 103 14.05 9.72 -8.13
N GLU A 104 14.26 9.97 -9.42
CA GLU A 104 14.22 11.33 -10.01
C GLU A 104 12.81 11.93 -9.98
N SER A 105 11.78 11.10 -10.14
CA SER A 105 10.38 11.54 -10.18
C SER A 105 9.79 11.82 -8.80
N LEU A 106 10.45 11.38 -7.72
CA LEU A 106 9.98 11.62 -6.35
C LEU A 106 9.98 13.13 -6.02
N PRO A 107 9.05 13.60 -5.16
CA PRO A 107 9.11 14.94 -4.61
C PRO A 107 10.43 15.23 -3.89
N ALA A 108 10.92 16.46 -3.98
CA ALA A 108 12.24 16.85 -3.46
C ALA A 108 12.41 16.58 -1.95
N ASP A 109 11.32 16.72 -1.21
CA ASP A 109 11.19 16.57 0.23
C ASP A 109 10.90 15.13 0.68
N ALA A 110 10.62 14.21 -0.26
CA ALA A 110 10.33 12.82 0.07
C ALA A 110 11.55 12.10 0.66
N ASN A 111 11.31 11.31 1.70
CA ASN A 111 12.30 10.38 2.24
C ASN A 111 12.39 9.15 1.33
N LEU A 112 13.60 8.75 0.99
CA LEU A 112 13.89 7.59 0.14
C LEU A 112 14.88 6.66 0.83
N GLY A 113 14.54 5.37 0.94
CA GLY A 113 15.39 4.31 1.46
C GLY A 113 15.51 3.16 0.48
N LEU A 114 16.53 2.33 0.64
CA LEU A 114 16.79 1.16 -0.20
C LEU A 114 17.26 -0.03 0.62
N GLN A 115 16.56 -1.12 0.46
CA GLN A 115 17.00 -2.45 0.88
C GLN A 115 17.17 -3.33 -0.35
N VAL A 116 18.19 -4.16 -0.34
CA VAL A 116 18.48 -5.13 -1.40
C VAL A 116 18.67 -6.49 -0.77
N PHE A 117 18.18 -7.53 -1.41
CA PHE A 117 18.58 -8.89 -1.11
C PHE A 117 19.30 -9.51 -2.32
N ASP A 118 20.48 -10.06 -2.06
CA ASP A 118 21.38 -10.65 -3.03
C ASP A 118 22.12 -11.86 -2.39
N ALA A 119 23.18 -12.36 -3.02
CA ALA A 119 23.98 -13.47 -2.49
C ALA A 119 24.55 -13.23 -1.07
N ARG A 120 24.53 -11.98 -0.58
CA ARG A 120 24.99 -11.60 0.76
C ARG A 120 23.83 -11.48 1.75
N GLY A 121 22.61 -11.86 1.35
CA GLY A 121 21.39 -11.77 2.14
C GLY A 121 20.68 -10.42 2.07
N VAL A 122 19.75 -10.21 2.96
CA VAL A 122 18.92 -8.99 3.04
C VAL A 122 19.70 -7.88 3.75
N ARG A 123 19.86 -6.73 3.11
CA ARG A 123 20.64 -5.63 3.69
C ARG A 123 20.06 -4.26 3.33
N GLU A 124 19.93 -3.40 4.31
CA GLU A 124 19.70 -1.99 4.08
C GLU A 124 20.93 -1.35 3.44
N GLN A 125 20.74 -0.76 2.27
CA GLN A 125 21.81 -0.06 1.55
C GLN A 125 21.76 1.44 1.82
N ILE A 126 20.55 1.97 2.00
CA ILE A 126 20.30 3.39 2.25
C ILE A 126 19.20 3.49 3.29
N ALA A 127 19.52 4.09 4.42
CA ALA A 127 18.53 4.41 5.44
C ALA A 127 17.53 5.44 4.91
N LEU A 128 16.28 5.37 5.38
CA LEU A 128 15.20 6.25 4.96
C LEU A 128 15.49 7.71 5.39
N SER A 129 15.66 8.61 4.43
CA SER A 129 15.95 10.02 4.65
C SER A 129 15.68 10.85 3.39
N ALA A 130 15.43 12.13 3.54
CA ALA A 130 15.44 13.10 2.44
C ALA A 130 16.85 13.27 1.85
N GLY A 131 16.93 13.76 0.60
CA GLY A 131 18.21 14.05 -0.07
C GLY A 131 19.00 12.83 -0.55
N ASN A 132 18.41 11.65 -0.51
CA ASN A 132 19.10 10.39 -0.84
C ASN A 132 19.19 10.06 -2.35
N ARG A 133 18.64 10.86 -3.25
CA ARG A 133 18.50 10.49 -4.67
C ARG A 133 19.82 10.13 -5.35
N ASP A 134 20.85 10.94 -5.22
CA ASP A 134 22.12 10.69 -5.88
C ASP A 134 22.83 9.47 -5.29
N LYS A 135 22.75 9.32 -3.97
CA LYS A 135 23.24 8.13 -3.27
C LYS A 135 22.47 6.88 -3.72
N PHE A 136 21.16 6.98 -3.89
CA PHE A 136 20.29 5.89 -4.35
C PHE A 136 20.72 5.41 -5.75
N LYS A 137 20.88 6.33 -6.70
CA LYS A 137 21.37 6.01 -8.06
C LYS A 137 22.76 5.38 -8.04
N SER A 138 23.67 5.94 -7.26
CA SER A 138 25.04 5.43 -7.12
C SER A 138 25.06 4.00 -6.55
N VAL A 139 24.28 3.74 -5.51
CA VAL A 139 24.17 2.41 -4.91
C VAL A 139 23.54 1.40 -5.87
N LEU A 140 22.46 1.78 -6.56
CA LEU A 140 21.81 0.93 -7.57
C LEU A 140 22.83 0.46 -8.63
N ALA A 141 23.70 1.33 -9.10
CA ALA A 141 24.72 0.99 -10.10
C ALA A 141 25.68 -0.10 -9.61
N SER A 142 25.87 -0.25 -8.31
CA SER A 142 26.75 -1.23 -7.69
C SER A 142 26.08 -2.57 -7.38
N VAL A 143 24.74 -2.65 -7.37
CA VAL A 143 23.99 -3.88 -7.06
C VAL A 143 24.31 -4.96 -8.08
N ARG A 144 24.56 -6.18 -7.61
CA ARG A 144 24.81 -7.36 -8.45
C ARG A 144 23.83 -8.46 -8.05
N ALA A 145 23.25 -9.13 -9.04
CA ALA A 145 22.31 -10.23 -8.82
C ALA A 145 23.04 -11.53 -8.41
N GLY A 146 22.39 -12.28 -7.53
CA GLY A 146 22.82 -13.59 -7.03
C GLY A 146 22.10 -13.95 -5.74
N GLY A 147 22.09 -15.23 -5.37
CA GLY A 147 21.44 -15.74 -4.17
C GLY A 147 19.97 -16.10 -4.36
N GLY A 148 19.27 -16.31 -3.26
CA GLY A 148 17.85 -16.66 -3.20
C GLY A 148 16.93 -15.44 -3.03
N THR A 149 15.62 -15.72 -2.82
CA THR A 149 14.55 -14.72 -2.74
C THR A 149 13.88 -14.72 -1.35
N PRO A 150 14.52 -14.15 -0.31
CA PRO A 150 14.02 -14.14 1.07
C PRO A 150 12.95 -13.05 1.28
N LEU A 151 11.82 -13.14 0.56
CA LEU A 151 10.78 -12.11 0.53
C LEU A 151 10.17 -11.82 1.89
N GLN A 152 9.86 -12.85 2.69
CA GLN A 152 9.29 -12.65 4.02
C GLN A 152 10.21 -11.83 4.91
N THR A 153 11.49 -12.21 4.96
CA THR A 153 12.52 -11.51 5.74
C THR A 153 12.70 -10.07 5.25
N ALA A 154 12.77 -9.88 3.92
CA ALA A 154 12.98 -8.57 3.33
C ALA A 154 11.81 -7.62 3.63
N ILE A 155 10.57 -8.07 3.48
CA ILE A 155 9.38 -7.27 3.75
C ILE A 155 9.26 -6.93 5.24
N ALA A 156 9.52 -7.90 6.14
CA ALA A 156 9.47 -7.66 7.57
C ALA A 156 10.50 -6.61 8.03
N GLN A 157 11.74 -6.68 7.51
CA GLN A 157 12.78 -5.69 7.82
C GLN A 157 12.45 -4.30 7.25
N ALA A 158 11.95 -4.25 6.02
CA ALA A 158 11.53 -3.00 5.38
C ALA A 158 10.38 -2.33 6.15
N TYR A 159 9.39 -3.12 6.56
CA TYR A 159 8.30 -2.64 7.41
C TYR A 159 8.81 -2.05 8.73
N ALA A 160 9.76 -2.72 9.40
CA ALA A 160 10.33 -2.21 10.65
C ALA A 160 11.00 -0.83 10.45
N ARG A 161 11.59 -0.54 9.28
CA ARG A 161 12.14 0.78 8.96
C ARG A 161 11.05 1.84 8.79
N LEU A 162 9.97 1.50 8.10
CA LEU A 162 8.81 2.40 7.98
C LEU A 162 8.14 2.64 9.32
N GLU A 163 8.01 1.62 10.17
CA GLU A 163 7.46 1.76 11.52
C GLU A 163 8.32 2.66 12.41
N GLN A 164 9.65 2.52 12.36
CA GLN A 164 10.57 3.45 13.04
C GLN A 164 10.40 4.89 12.56
N GLN A 165 10.24 5.09 11.26
CA GLN A 165 9.96 6.41 10.71
C GLN A 165 8.59 6.92 11.14
N GLY A 166 7.60 6.06 11.18
CA GLY A 166 6.27 6.38 11.70
C GLY A 166 6.31 6.87 13.14
N ALA A 167 7.13 6.24 13.99
CA ALA A 167 7.33 6.70 15.36
C ALA A 167 7.95 8.12 15.41
N ARG A 168 8.90 8.42 14.55
CA ARG A 168 9.51 9.77 14.44
C ARG A 168 8.54 10.83 13.91
N GLN A 169 7.58 10.43 13.07
CA GLN A 169 6.55 11.30 12.49
C GLN A 169 5.23 11.26 13.29
N LEU A 170 5.21 10.62 14.45
CA LEU A 170 4.00 10.47 15.29
C LEU A 170 2.81 9.88 14.51
N GLY A 171 3.07 9.09 13.47
CA GLY A 171 2.07 8.45 12.62
C GLY A 171 1.48 9.32 11.50
N TYR A 172 1.87 10.58 11.37
CA TYR A 172 1.24 11.53 10.41
C TYR A 172 1.76 11.44 8.98
N GLY A 173 2.89 10.80 8.71
CA GLY A 173 3.45 10.70 7.36
C GLY A 173 2.68 9.75 6.43
N GLU A 174 3.05 9.75 5.15
CA GLU A 174 2.66 8.74 4.18
C GLU A 174 3.76 7.68 4.07
N TYR A 175 3.39 6.39 3.97
CA TYR A 175 4.34 5.29 4.06
C TYR A 175 4.12 4.31 2.92
N HIS A 176 5.06 4.26 1.97
CA HIS A 176 5.04 3.42 0.79
C HIS A 176 6.16 2.39 0.87
N LEU A 177 5.79 1.11 0.87
CA LEU A 177 6.71 0.00 0.70
C LEU A 177 6.64 -0.47 -0.76
N VAL A 178 7.72 -0.25 -1.52
CA VAL A 178 7.80 -0.57 -2.94
C VAL A 178 8.68 -1.79 -3.13
N VAL A 179 8.11 -2.89 -3.60
CA VAL A 179 8.82 -4.15 -3.83
C VAL A 179 8.94 -4.41 -5.32
N VAL A 180 10.16 -4.57 -5.82
CA VAL A 180 10.46 -4.99 -7.20
C VAL A 180 11.09 -6.36 -7.14
N THR A 181 10.43 -7.37 -7.71
CA THR A 181 10.88 -8.77 -7.70
C THR A 181 10.56 -9.46 -9.03
N ASP A 182 11.34 -10.45 -9.41
CA ASP A 182 11.13 -11.27 -10.61
C ASP A 182 10.84 -12.75 -10.28
N GLY A 183 10.56 -13.07 -9.02
CA GLY A 183 10.36 -14.45 -8.60
C GLY A 183 9.53 -14.61 -7.34
N GLU A 184 9.08 -15.85 -7.15
CA GLU A 184 8.44 -16.29 -5.93
C GLU A 184 9.44 -16.39 -4.77
N ALA A 185 8.93 -16.35 -3.56
CA ALA A 185 9.73 -16.52 -2.36
C ALA A 185 10.43 -17.88 -2.33
N SER A 186 11.68 -17.92 -1.85
CA SER A 186 12.36 -19.16 -1.52
C SER A 186 11.62 -19.96 -0.45
N ASP A 187 11.88 -21.25 -0.33
CA ASP A 187 11.26 -22.13 0.66
C ASP A 187 11.36 -21.53 2.07
N GLY A 188 10.23 -21.54 2.77
CA GLY A 188 10.12 -20.96 4.11
C GLY A 188 10.12 -19.44 4.17
N GLN A 189 10.06 -18.74 3.03
CA GLN A 189 10.08 -17.27 2.93
C GLN A 189 8.77 -16.69 2.37
N ASP A 190 7.64 -17.42 2.49
CA ASP A 190 6.32 -16.94 2.06
C ASP A 190 5.91 -15.68 2.83
N PRO A 191 5.75 -14.52 2.16
CA PRO A 191 5.44 -13.25 2.79
C PRO A 191 3.95 -13.07 3.14
N THR A 192 3.07 -13.99 2.76
CA THR A 192 1.59 -13.83 2.81
C THR A 192 1.11 -13.35 4.19
N ASN A 193 1.53 -14.01 5.27
CA ASN A 193 1.12 -13.65 6.61
C ASN A 193 1.75 -12.34 7.09
N THR A 194 2.99 -12.06 6.70
CA THR A 194 3.69 -10.81 7.01
C THR A 194 2.98 -9.63 6.35
N VAL A 195 2.63 -9.75 5.07
CA VAL A 195 1.87 -8.73 4.33
C VAL A 195 0.50 -8.50 4.99
N LYS A 196 -0.22 -9.58 5.31
CA LYS A 196 -1.50 -9.48 6.02
C LYS A 196 -1.36 -8.72 7.34
N PHE A 197 -0.35 -9.05 8.14
CA PHE A 197 -0.07 -8.36 9.41
C PHE A 197 0.17 -6.86 9.21
N ILE A 198 0.99 -6.48 8.22
CA ILE A 198 1.31 -5.08 7.90
C ILE A 198 0.05 -4.30 7.55
N LEU A 199 -0.75 -4.84 6.60
CA LEU A 199 -1.93 -4.16 6.09
C LEU A 199 -3.09 -4.09 7.09
N ASP A 200 -3.17 -5.03 8.03
CA ASP A 200 -4.19 -5.01 9.09
C ASP A 200 -3.87 -4.03 10.22
N ARG A 201 -2.61 -3.56 10.34
CA ARG A 201 -2.12 -2.85 11.52
C ARG A 201 -1.40 -1.54 11.25
N SER A 202 -1.23 -1.16 10.00
CA SER A 202 -0.50 0.05 9.65
C SER A 202 -1.13 0.76 8.45
N PRO A 203 -0.84 2.06 8.26
CA PRO A 203 -1.22 2.81 7.06
C PRO A 203 -0.24 2.59 5.90
N VAL A 204 0.65 1.62 5.98
CA VAL A 204 1.62 1.35 4.92
C VAL A 204 0.91 0.85 3.68
N VAL A 205 1.14 1.53 2.56
CA VAL A 205 0.70 1.08 1.23
C VAL A 205 1.79 0.20 0.63
N LEU A 206 1.43 -1.04 0.30
CA LEU A 206 2.34 -2.00 -0.32
C LEU A 206 2.13 -2.03 -1.83
N HIS A 207 3.12 -1.57 -2.57
CA HIS A 207 3.21 -1.65 -4.03
C HIS A 207 4.17 -2.78 -4.40
N THR A 208 3.71 -3.72 -5.17
CA THR A 208 4.54 -4.80 -5.72
C THR A 208 4.56 -4.72 -7.22
N ILE A 209 5.76 -4.75 -7.79
CA ILE A 209 5.96 -4.83 -9.23
C ILE A 209 6.65 -6.16 -9.52
N GLY A 210 5.86 -7.09 -10.06
CA GLY A 210 6.32 -8.40 -10.50
C GLY A 210 6.93 -8.30 -11.90
N PHE A 211 8.25 -8.31 -11.98
CA PHE A 211 8.96 -8.16 -13.26
C PHE A 211 9.19 -9.51 -13.93
N CYS A 212 8.58 -9.72 -15.09
CA CYS A 212 8.62 -10.98 -15.84
C CYS A 212 7.94 -12.16 -15.11
N ILE A 213 7.06 -11.87 -14.18
CA ILE A 213 6.20 -12.84 -13.50
C ILE A 213 4.75 -12.42 -13.60
N GLY A 214 3.89 -13.39 -13.82
CA GLY A 214 2.46 -13.16 -14.00
C GLY A 214 1.75 -12.75 -12.70
N PRO A 215 0.41 -12.65 -12.74
CA PRO A 215 -0.38 -12.21 -11.61
C PRO A 215 -0.50 -13.24 -10.47
N LYS A 216 -0.06 -14.48 -10.68
CA LYS A 216 -0.04 -15.51 -9.63
C LYS A 216 1.23 -15.37 -8.80
N HIS A 217 1.16 -14.57 -7.77
CA HIS A 217 2.30 -14.30 -6.89
C HIS A 217 1.80 -14.12 -5.45
N SER A 218 2.58 -14.57 -4.46
CA SER A 218 2.25 -14.49 -3.02
C SER A 218 2.01 -13.06 -2.52
N LEU A 219 2.61 -12.04 -3.17
CA LEU A 219 2.37 -10.62 -2.89
C LEU A 219 1.13 -10.06 -3.59
N ASN A 220 0.50 -10.78 -4.52
CA ASN A 220 -0.75 -10.37 -5.13
C ASN A 220 -1.92 -10.80 -4.25
N GLN A 221 -2.33 -9.94 -3.32
CA GLN A 221 -3.49 -10.15 -2.46
C GLN A 221 -4.61 -9.20 -2.89
N PRO A 222 -5.57 -9.65 -3.73
CA PRO A 222 -6.59 -8.79 -4.33
C PRO A 222 -7.37 -7.98 -3.28
N GLY A 223 -7.54 -6.68 -3.53
CA GLY A 223 -8.20 -5.74 -2.62
C GLY A 223 -7.39 -5.35 -1.39
N ARG A 224 -6.13 -5.80 -1.28
CA ARG A 224 -5.26 -5.54 -0.13
C ARG A 224 -3.91 -4.95 -0.53
N THR A 225 -3.29 -5.46 -1.58
CA THR A 225 -2.01 -4.97 -2.12
C THR A 225 -2.22 -4.40 -3.52
N ILE A 226 -1.36 -3.46 -3.89
CA ILE A 226 -1.27 -2.96 -5.26
C ILE A 226 -0.21 -3.80 -5.96
N TYR A 227 -0.66 -4.73 -6.80
CA TYR A 227 0.22 -5.62 -7.56
C TYR A 227 0.13 -5.33 -9.04
N ASN A 228 1.25 -5.02 -9.66
CA ASN A 228 1.38 -4.75 -11.09
C ASN A 228 2.40 -5.72 -11.71
N ALA A 229 1.96 -6.53 -12.68
CA ALA A 229 2.85 -7.37 -13.46
C ALA A 229 3.46 -6.54 -14.59
N ALA A 230 4.79 -6.59 -14.73
CA ALA A 230 5.52 -5.90 -15.79
C ALA A 230 6.23 -6.92 -16.69
N ASP A 231 5.80 -7.01 -17.95
CA ASP A 231 6.31 -7.96 -18.93
C ASP A 231 7.40 -7.35 -19.83
N ASN A 232 7.81 -6.13 -19.56
CA ASN A 232 8.89 -5.42 -20.26
C ASN A 232 9.38 -4.22 -19.43
N PRO A 233 10.55 -3.62 -19.77
CA PRO A 233 11.11 -2.49 -19.03
C PRO A 233 10.25 -1.22 -19.08
N GLN A 234 9.42 -1.04 -20.09
CA GLN A 234 8.52 0.11 -20.20
C GLN A 234 7.40 0.01 -19.17
N GLN A 235 6.75 -1.15 -19.04
CA GLN A 235 5.74 -1.41 -18.01
C GLN A 235 6.33 -1.30 -16.60
N LEU A 236 7.54 -1.81 -16.39
CA LEU A 236 8.24 -1.65 -15.10
C LEU A 236 8.40 -0.18 -14.70
N ARG A 237 8.82 0.68 -15.64
CA ARG A 237 8.92 2.13 -15.41
C ARG A 237 7.55 2.77 -15.17
N GLN A 238 6.54 2.37 -15.98
CA GLN A 238 5.19 2.89 -15.83
C GLN A 238 4.63 2.57 -14.45
N HIS A 239 4.70 1.32 -14.01
CA HIS A 239 4.18 0.92 -12.70
C HIS A 239 4.93 1.57 -11.52
N LEU A 240 6.21 1.83 -11.66
CA LEU A 240 6.94 2.65 -10.68
C LEU A 240 6.45 4.11 -10.67
N SER A 241 6.10 4.66 -11.83
CA SER A 241 5.50 6.00 -11.92
C SER A 241 4.10 6.04 -11.30
N ASP A 242 3.31 4.97 -11.45
CA ASP A 242 1.95 4.86 -10.91
C ASP A 242 1.96 4.90 -9.36
N VAL A 243 3.03 4.39 -8.71
CA VAL A 243 3.23 4.52 -7.25
C VAL A 243 3.11 5.96 -6.78
N LEU A 244 3.55 6.92 -7.61
CA LEU A 244 3.51 8.35 -7.27
C LEU A 244 2.14 8.96 -7.53
N ALA A 245 1.40 8.44 -8.51
CA ALA A 245 0.07 8.95 -8.87
C ALA A 245 -0.99 8.55 -7.86
N GLU A 246 -0.78 7.46 -7.13
CA GLU A 246 -1.69 6.97 -6.09
C GLU A 246 -1.51 7.67 -4.73
N ALA A 247 -0.45 8.47 -4.57
CA ALA A 247 -0.32 9.35 -3.41
C ALA A 247 -1.41 10.44 -3.49
N PRO A 248 -2.36 10.50 -2.52
CA PRO A 248 -3.44 11.47 -2.57
C PRO A 248 -2.87 12.88 -2.53
N SER A 249 -2.92 13.59 -3.64
CA SER A 249 -2.61 15.02 -3.67
C SER A 249 -3.78 15.80 -3.05
N PHE A 250 -3.80 15.96 -1.74
CA PHE A 250 -4.70 16.88 -1.08
C PHE A 250 -4.28 18.32 -1.38
N SER A 251 -4.87 18.90 -2.42
CA SER A 251 -4.76 20.34 -2.66
C SER A 251 -5.72 21.08 -1.73
N VAL A 252 -5.19 21.75 -0.72
CA VAL A 252 -5.95 22.56 0.25
C VAL A 252 -6.48 23.88 -0.38
N THR A 253 -6.25 24.14 -1.68
CA THR A 253 -6.64 25.37 -2.37
C THR A 253 -8.13 25.50 -2.69
N GLY A 254 -8.95 24.51 -2.31
CA GLY A 254 -10.40 24.48 -2.59
C GLY A 254 -11.33 24.95 -1.47
N PHE A 255 -10.82 25.28 -0.29
CA PHE A 255 -11.64 25.82 0.80
C PHE A 255 -11.58 27.36 0.83
N LYS A 256 -12.54 28.00 0.18
CA LYS A 256 -12.91 29.39 0.37
C LYS A 256 -14.23 29.46 1.13
#